data_73e7de759495dbd0f3043170afe48017
#
_entry.id   73e7de759495dbd0f3043170afe48017
#
_cell.length_a   1.000
_cell.length_b   1.000
_cell.length_c   1.000
_cell.angle_alpha   90.00
_cell.angle_beta   90.00
_cell.angle_gamma   90.00
#
_symmetry.space_group_name_H-M   'P 1'
#
loop_
_entity.id
_entity.type
_entity.pdbx_description
1 polymer ?
#
loop_
_entity_poly.entity_id
_entity_poly.type
_entity_poly.pdbx_seq_one_letter_code
_entity_poly.pdbx_strand_id
1 'polypeptide(L)'
;MITVLFGSYYLINSLTTPALEPITVFTADTTPQHIVLQKDDGEKIVLDEPQSNNQVLPKTAIAKSEKKELDYRQVISTTTQTHVLTVPRGESFKVVLCDGTEVWLNANSNFVYPTAFIGNERIVTLEGEAYFKVAKDAKHPFIVKTKTVQTRVLGTEFNIRSYTPEDTHVVLINGKVEVSNTKGGSYTRLYPGEDAHLQSDGNFVLTEVDLDSYVYWKDGYFY
;
A
#
# COMPACT_ATOMS: atom_id res chain seq x y z
N MET A 1 38.78 -30.51 60.26
CA MET A 1 37.65 -29.61 60.51
C MET A 1 37.52 -28.52 59.39
N ILE A 2 37.49 -28.96 58.11
CA ILE A 2 37.44 -28.05 56.92
C ILE A 2 36.33 -28.43 55.92
N THR A 3 35.61 -29.51 56.12
CA THR A 3 34.62 -30.02 55.14
C THR A 3 33.18 -29.53 55.34
N VAL A 4 32.88 -28.73 56.36
CA VAL A 4 31.49 -28.25 56.62
C VAL A 4 31.20 -26.87 56.03
N LEU A 5 32.22 -26.09 55.68
CA LEU A 5 32.02 -24.72 55.16
C LEU A 5 31.74 -24.65 53.65
N PHE A 6 32.08 -25.67 52.86
CA PHE A 6 31.80 -25.68 51.41
C PHE A 6 30.35 -26.05 51.03
N GLY A 7 29.71 -26.86 51.90
CA GLY A 7 28.30 -27.26 51.65
C GLY A 7 27.30 -26.10 51.87
N SER A 8 27.60 -25.19 52.78
CA SER A 8 26.74 -24.07 53.14
C SER A 8 26.75 -22.97 52.05
N TYR A 9 27.88 -22.80 51.37
CA TYR A 9 28.00 -21.78 50.29
C TYR A 9 27.22 -22.18 49.04
N TYR A 10 27.16 -23.48 48.72
CA TYR A 10 26.40 -23.97 47.56
C TYR A 10 24.89 -23.98 47.80
N LEU A 11 24.43 -24.17 49.02
CA LEU A 11 22.99 -24.17 49.35
C LEU A 11 22.41 -22.74 49.41
N ILE A 12 23.21 -21.73 49.72
CA ILE A 12 22.76 -20.35 49.81
C ILE A 12 22.68 -19.74 48.39
N ASN A 13 23.54 -20.18 47.46
CA ASN A 13 23.53 -19.64 46.07
C ASN A 13 22.44 -20.24 45.18
N SER A 14 21.79 -21.33 45.59
CA SER A 14 20.68 -21.92 44.84
C SER A 14 19.29 -21.36 45.21
N LEU A 15 19.22 -20.48 46.23
CA LEU A 15 17.95 -19.97 46.75
C LEU A 15 17.66 -18.50 46.44
N THR A 16 18.52 -17.81 45.67
CA THR A 16 18.35 -16.36 45.44
C THR A 16 18.59 -15.89 44.02
N THR A 17 18.11 -16.61 43.02
CA THR A 17 17.84 -15.99 41.74
C THR A 17 16.32 -15.86 41.59
N PRO A 18 15.74 -14.68 41.84
CA PRO A 18 14.38 -14.45 41.40
C PRO A 18 14.39 -14.62 39.90
N ALA A 19 13.56 -15.54 39.40
CA ALA A 19 13.26 -15.61 37.97
C ALA A 19 12.73 -14.21 37.56
N LEU A 20 13.51 -13.48 36.79
CA LEU A 20 13.01 -12.28 36.15
C LEU A 20 11.91 -12.73 35.19
N GLU A 21 10.67 -12.51 35.57
CA GLU A 21 9.53 -12.62 34.67
C GLU A 21 9.86 -11.77 33.42
N PRO A 22 9.69 -12.31 32.22
CA PRO A 22 9.93 -11.52 31.01
C PRO A 22 8.97 -10.33 31.05
N ILE A 23 9.54 -9.13 31.14
CA ILE A 23 8.76 -7.91 31.00
C ILE A 23 8.21 -7.94 29.59
N THR A 24 6.91 -8.22 29.47
CA THR A 24 6.19 -8.05 28.21
C THR A 24 6.16 -6.55 27.94
N VAL A 25 7.12 -6.05 27.16
CA VAL A 25 7.07 -4.69 26.64
C VAL A 25 5.92 -4.69 25.64
N PHE A 26 4.77 -4.17 26.05
CA PHE A 26 3.74 -3.74 25.11
C PHE A 26 4.35 -2.59 24.30
N THR A 27 4.91 -2.91 23.14
CA THR A 27 5.13 -1.89 22.14
C THR A 27 3.76 -1.37 21.72
N ALA A 28 3.50 -0.09 21.97
CA ALA A 28 2.30 0.55 21.44
C ALA A 28 2.23 0.24 19.94
N ASP A 29 1.08 -0.23 19.48
CA ASP A 29 0.85 -0.49 18.06
C ASP A 29 1.02 0.87 17.36
N THR A 30 2.11 1.03 16.60
CA THR A 30 2.42 2.24 15.85
C THR A 30 1.69 2.28 14.52
N THR A 31 0.72 1.37 14.30
CA THR A 31 -0.12 1.37 13.09
C THR A 31 -0.85 2.72 13.00
N PRO A 32 -0.80 3.40 11.85
CA PRO A 32 -1.59 4.61 11.64
C PRO A 32 -3.07 4.35 11.94
N GLN A 33 -3.68 5.24 12.72
CA GLN A 33 -5.11 5.13 13.05
C GLN A 33 -5.97 6.06 12.18
N HIS A 34 -5.33 6.91 11.39
CA HIS A 34 -5.96 7.90 10.54
C HIS A 34 -5.48 7.79 9.10
N ILE A 35 -6.31 8.27 8.17
CA ILE A 35 -5.92 8.45 6.78
C ILE A 35 -5.00 9.67 6.70
N VAL A 36 -3.74 9.45 6.35
CA VAL A 36 -2.70 10.49 6.38
C VAL A 36 -2.14 10.71 4.99
N LEU A 37 -2.15 11.98 4.55
CA LEU A 37 -1.40 12.45 3.40
C LEU A 37 -0.09 13.08 3.88
N GLN A 38 1.04 12.54 3.44
CA GLN A 38 2.36 13.12 3.68
C GLN A 38 2.88 13.71 2.37
N LYS A 39 3.31 14.98 2.43
CA LYS A 39 3.96 15.68 1.32
C LYS A 39 5.47 15.45 1.32
N ASP A 40 6.15 15.79 0.22
CA ASP A 40 7.61 15.67 0.06
C ASP A 40 8.41 16.53 1.04
N ASP A 41 7.85 17.64 1.54
CA ASP A 41 8.42 18.47 2.60
C ASP A 41 8.29 17.86 4.02
N GLY A 42 7.66 16.69 4.13
CA GLY A 42 7.41 15.98 5.38
C GLY A 42 6.14 16.42 6.12
N GLU A 43 5.41 17.43 5.63
CA GLU A 43 4.14 17.83 6.21
C GLU A 43 3.13 16.69 6.12
N LYS A 44 2.42 16.43 7.23
CA LYS A 44 1.38 15.41 7.34
C LYS A 44 0.02 16.05 7.55
N ILE A 45 -0.95 15.63 6.76
CA ILE A 45 -2.34 16.08 6.81
C ILE A 45 -3.22 14.87 7.12
N VAL A 46 -4.02 14.95 8.17
CA VAL A 46 -5.05 13.95 8.51
C VAL A 46 -6.29 14.25 7.69
N LEU A 47 -6.79 13.25 6.93
CA LEU A 47 -7.87 13.45 5.96
C LEU A 47 -9.25 13.00 6.46
N ASP A 48 -9.32 12.15 7.46
CA ASP A 48 -10.54 11.55 8.01
C ASP A 48 -11.07 12.27 9.26
N GLU A 49 -10.39 13.31 9.73
CA GLU A 49 -10.88 14.19 10.78
C GLU A 49 -11.51 15.47 10.21
N PRO A 50 -12.50 16.06 10.92
CA PRO A 50 -13.01 17.38 10.55
C PRO A 50 -11.84 18.37 10.52
N GLN A 51 -11.57 18.95 9.37
CA GLN A 51 -10.46 19.88 9.18
C GLN A 51 -10.60 21.05 10.17
N SER A 52 -9.72 21.12 11.14
CA SER A 52 -9.52 22.35 11.92
C SER A 52 -9.03 23.43 10.95
N ASN A 53 -9.62 24.63 11.02
CA ASN A 53 -9.52 25.75 10.07
C ASN A 53 -8.11 26.19 9.61
N ASN A 54 -7.04 25.47 9.99
CA ASN A 54 -5.65 25.81 9.70
C ASN A 54 -4.86 24.75 8.89
N GLN A 55 -5.46 23.58 8.59
CA GLN A 55 -4.79 22.63 7.70
C GLN A 55 -5.13 22.98 6.25
N VAL A 56 -4.22 23.68 5.61
CA VAL A 56 -4.32 24.00 4.18
C VAL A 56 -4.01 22.71 3.41
N LEU A 57 -5.07 22.06 2.89
CA LEU A 57 -4.90 21.08 1.82
C LEU A 57 -3.98 21.67 0.74
N PRO A 58 -3.13 20.87 0.11
CA PRO A 58 -2.30 21.37 -0.97
C PRO A 58 -3.20 22.18 -1.91
N LYS A 59 -2.81 23.40 -2.29
CA LYS A 59 -3.54 24.24 -3.28
C LYS A 59 -3.81 23.48 -4.59
N THR A 60 -3.29 22.30 -4.67
CA THR A 60 -3.23 21.37 -5.80
C THR A 60 -4.22 20.21 -5.70
N ALA A 61 -4.96 20.03 -4.59
CA ALA A 61 -5.93 18.95 -4.46
C ALA A 61 -7.19 19.41 -3.76
N ILE A 62 -8.34 18.91 -4.19
CA ILE A 62 -9.64 19.13 -3.56
C ILE A 62 -9.97 17.89 -2.75
N ALA A 63 -9.91 17.99 -1.41
CA ALA A 63 -10.46 16.95 -0.55
C ALA A 63 -11.97 17.10 -0.44
N LYS A 64 -12.66 16.03 -0.72
CA LYS A 64 -14.10 15.89 -0.49
C LYS A 64 -14.30 14.98 0.71
N SER A 65 -14.26 15.54 1.92
CA SER A 65 -14.32 14.77 3.18
C SER A 65 -15.58 13.90 3.28
N GLU A 66 -16.71 14.37 2.76
CA GLU A 66 -17.95 13.58 2.72
C GLU A 66 -17.87 12.32 1.85
N LYS A 67 -16.92 12.25 0.88
CA LYS A 67 -16.74 11.13 -0.05
C LYS A 67 -15.47 10.32 0.19
N LYS A 68 -14.67 10.63 1.21
CA LYS A 68 -13.35 10.02 1.41
C LYS A 68 -12.54 10.00 0.10
N GLU A 69 -12.46 11.14 -0.58
CA GLU A 69 -11.85 11.29 -1.90
C GLU A 69 -10.89 12.49 -1.94
N LEU A 70 -9.73 12.31 -2.56
CA LEU A 70 -8.75 13.35 -2.89
C LEU A 70 -8.61 13.47 -4.42
N ASP A 71 -8.83 14.67 -4.98
CA ASP A 71 -8.91 14.89 -6.43
C ASP A 71 -7.82 15.86 -6.91
N TYR A 72 -6.93 15.38 -7.79
CA TYR A 72 -5.81 16.13 -8.36
C TYR A 72 -6.04 16.62 -9.80
N ARG A 73 -7.21 16.42 -10.39
CA ARG A 73 -7.46 16.78 -11.80
C ARG A 73 -7.31 18.28 -12.09
N GLN A 74 -7.45 19.13 -11.11
CA GLN A 74 -7.30 20.58 -11.27
C GLN A 74 -5.88 21.09 -10.95
N VAL A 75 -4.95 20.17 -10.70
CA VAL A 75 -3.56 20.51 -10.43
C VAL A 75 -2.88 20.90 -11.74
N ILE A 76 -2.77 22.20 -11.99
CA ILE A 76 -1.93 22.74 -13.06
C ILE A 76 -0.62 23.15 -12.42
N SER A 77 0.38 22.26 -12.44
CA SER A 77 1.71 22.55 -11.89
C SER A 77 2.79 22.19 -12.92
N THR A 78 3.76 23.06 -13.06
CA THR A 78 5.00 22.79 -13.83
C THR A 78 6.03 22.06 -13.00
N THR A 79 5.82 21.96 -11.69
CA THR A 79 6.67 21.21 -10.75
C THR A 79 5.85 20.05 -10.17
N THR A 80 6.47 18.89 -10.05
CA THR A 80 5.88 17.73 -9.42
C THR A 80 6.38 17.59 -7.99
N GLN A 81 5.48 17.24 -7.08
CA GLN A 81 5.78 16.83 -5.71
C GLN A 81 5.39 15.38 -5.54
N THR A 82 6.07 14.66 -4.66
CA THR A 82 5.71 13.29 -4.32
C THR A 82 4.85 13.28 -3.06
N HIS A 83 3.69 12.67 -3.15
CA HIS A 83 2.79 12.48 -2.03
C HIS A 83 2.75 11.00 -1.62
N VAL A 84 2.62 10.75 -0.32
CA VAL A 84 2.38 9.43 0.25
C VAL A 84 1.04 9.44 0.96
N LEU A 85 0.12 8.59 0.52
CA LEU A 85 -1.16 8.39 1.17
C LEU A 85 -1.13 7.08 1.93
N THR A 86 -1.36 7.15 3.25
CA THR A 86 -1.46 6.00 4.14
C THR A 86 -2.91 5.80 4.55
N VAL A 87 -3.45 4.61 4.31
CA VAL A 87 -4.80 4.19 4.71
C VAL A 87 -4.65 3.17 5.85
N PRO A 88 -5.22 3.43 7.05
CA PRO A 88 -5.13 2.53 8.18
C PRO A 88 -6.00 1.28 8.02
N ARG A 89 -5.93 0.38 8.98
CA ARG A 89 -6.81 -0.81 9.05
C ARG A 89 -8.26 -0.39 9.22
N GLY A 90 -9.16 -1.08 8.52
CA GLY A 90 -10.61 -0.86 8.59
C GLY A 90 -11.12 0.33 7.77
N GLU A 91 -10.23 1.05 7.09
CA GLU A 91 -10.59 2.19 6.26
C GLU A 91 -10.29 1.92 4.77
N SER A 92 -10.94 2.68 3.91
CA SER A 92 -10.64 2.75 2.48
C SER A 92 -10.66 4.21 2.03
N PHE A 93 -9.93 4.52 0.96
CA PHE A 93 -9.85 5.88 0.47
C PHE A 93 -9.68 5.94 -1.05
N LYS A 94 -10.30 6.93 -1.68
CA LYS A 94 -10.20 7.14 -3.12
C LYS A 94 -9.28 8.31 -3.46
N VAL A 95 -8.42 8.13 -4.46
CA VAL A 95 -7.62 9.20 -5.06
C VAL A 95 -7.93 9.28 -6.54
N VAL A 96 -8.15 10.48 -7.04
CA VAL A 96 -8.18 10.77 -8.48
C VAL A 96 -6.90 11.51 -8.83
N LEU A 97 -6.06 10.90 -9.65
CA LEU A 97 -4.77 11.44 -10.05
C LEU A 97 -4.95 12.57 -11.10
N CYS A 98 -3.87 13.32 -11.35
CA CYS A 98 -3.90 14.47 -12.26
C CYS A 98 -4.27 14.12 -13.71
N ASP A 99 -4.01 12.88 -14.14
CA ASP A 99 -4.38 12.35 -15.47
C ASP A 99 -5.83 11.82 -15.54
N GLY A 100 -6.57 11.87 -14.42
CA GLY A 100 -7.92 11.34 -14.30
C GLY A 100 -7.98 9.85 -13.94
N THR A 101 -6.85 9.20 -13.69
CA THR A 101 -6.80 7.83 -13.17
C THR A 101 -7.42 7.81 -11.77
N GLU A 102 -8.36 6.90 -11.55
CA GLU A 102 -9.01 6.67 -10.27
C GLU A 102 -8.39 5.47 -9.56
N VAL A 103 -8.03 5.66 -8.29
CA VAL A 103 -7.40 4.64 -7.45
C VAL A 103 -8.19 4.51 -6.15
N TRP A 104 -8.72 3.33 -5.84
CA TRP A 104 -9.31 3.01 -4.56
C TRP A 104 -8.29 2.21 -3.76
N LEU A 105 -7.91 2.72 -2.61
CA LEU A 105 -6.99 2.08 -1.68
C LEU A 105 -7.77 1.33 -0.61
N ASN A 106 -7.44 0.06 -0.42
CA ASN A 106 -8.00 -0.76 0.65
C ASN A 106 -7.25 -0.51 1.97
N ALA A 107 -7.78 -1.10 3.05
CA ALA A 107 -7.22 -1.03 4.38
C ALA A 107 -5.72 -1.40 4.42
N ASN A 108 -4.97 -0.79 5.34
CA ASN A 108 -3.54 -1.06 5.56
C ASN A 108 -2.68 -0.92 4.30
N SER A 109 -2.91 0.18 3.54
CA SER A 109 -2.22 0.44 2.27
C SER A 109 -1.46 1.75 2.28
N ASN A 110 -0.29 1.75 1.62
CA ASN A 110 0.52 2.93 1.35
C ASN A 110 0.63 3.14 -0.15
N PHE A 111 0.36 4.35 -0.59
CA PHE A 111 0.35 4.71 -2.00
C PHE A 111 1.21 5.96 -2.23
N VAL A 112 2.25 5.81 -3.06
CA VAL A 112 3.18 6.89 -3.40
C VAL A 112 2.95 7.30 -4.85
N TYR A 113 2.68 8.58 -5.06
CA TYR A 113 2.36 9.11 -6.38
C TYR A 113 2.80 10.57 -6.53
N PRO A 114 3.12 11.00 -7.76
CA PRO A 114 3.43 12.40 -8.05
C PRO A 114 2.14 13.22 -8.19
N THR A 115 2.19 14.50 -7.83
CA THR A 115 1.08 15.45 -8.02
C THR A 115 0.83 15.77 -9.50
N ALA A 116 1.85 15.59 -10.35
CA ALA A 116 1.76 15.68 -11.80
C ALA A 116 2.70 14.67 -12.46
N PHE A 117 2.25 14.00 -13.52
CA PHE A 117 3.10 13.12 -14.32
C PHE A 117 3.89 13.94 -15.31
N ILE A 118 5.23 13.95 -15.15
CA ILE A 118 6.16 14.63 -16.04
C ILE A 118 7.04 13.58 -16.70
N GLY A 119 7.11 13.57 -18.03
CA GLY A 119 7.91 12.59 -18.79
C GLY A 119 7.06 11.57 -19.53
N ASN A 120 7.70 10.46 -19.92
CA ASN A 120 7.12 9.48 -20.84
C ASN A 120 6.33 8.36 -20.15
N GLU A 121 6.32 8.32 -18.83
CA GLU A 121 5.66 7.29 -18.05
C GLU A 121 4.95 7.88 -16.83
N ARG A 122 3.84 7.27 -16.42
CA ARG A 122 3.05 7.60 -15.24
C ARG A 122 3.33 6.57 -14.16
N ILE A 123 4.25 6.88 -13.24
CA ILE A 123 4.75 5.89 -12.26
C ILE A 123 4.17 6.18 -10.88
N VAL A 124 3.67 5.13 -10.24
CA VAL A 124 3.20 5.13 -8.85
C VAL A 124 3.74 3.89 -8.14
N THR A 125 3.74 3.93 -6.80
CA THR A 125 4.17 2.79 -5.98
C THR A 125 3.08 2.41 -4.98
N LEU A 126 2.86 1.11 -4.81
CA LEU A 126 1.84 0.55 -3.91
C LEU A 126 2.47 -0.48 -2.96
N GLU A 127 2.12 -0.36 -1.68
CA GLU A 127 2.22 -1.42 -0.67
C GLU A 127 0.83 -1.60 -0.06
N GLY A 128 0.27 -2.81 -0.10
CA GLY A 128 -1.11 -3.08 0.28
C GLY A 128 -1.99 -3.47 -0.89
N GLU A 129 -3.24 -3.02 -0.91
CA GLU A 129 -4.20 -3.36 -1.95
C GLU A 129 -4.85 -2.12 -2.54
N ALA A 130 -4.95 -2.09 -3.89
CA ALA A 130 -5.67 -1.04 -4.59
C ALA A 130 -6.32 -1.54 -5.88
N TYR A 131 -7.50 -0.99 -6.15
CA TYR A 131 -8.17 -1.09 -7.43
C TYR A 131 -7.84 0.15 -8.26
N PHE A 132 -7.46 -0.07 -9.51
CA PHE A 132 -7.09 0.98 -10.46
C PHE A 132 -8.06 1.01 -11.62
N LYS A 133 -8.56 2.22 -11.93
CA LYS A 133 -9.23 2.52 -13.19
C LYS A 133 -8.41 3.58 -13.92
N VAL A 134 -7.49 3.10 -14.75
CA VAL A 134 -6.47 3.94 -15.38
C VAL A 134 -7.03 4.69 -16.58
N ALA A 135 -6.81 5.99 -16.63
CA ALA A 135 -7.12 6.83 -17.78
C ALA A 135 -6.37 6.36 -19.03
N LYS A 136 -7.07 6.29 -20.16
CA LYS A 136 -6.50 5.80 -21.42
C LYS A 136 -5.47 6.79 -21.98
N ASP A 137 -4.22 6.36 -22.08
CA ASP A 137 -3.14 7.06 -22.77
C ASP A 137 -2.13 6.05 -23.32
N ALA A 138 -2.16 5.88 -24.64
CA ALA A 138 -1.27 4.94 -25.32
C ALA A 138 0.18 5.43 -25.45
N LYS A 139 0.41 6.75 -25.24
CA LYS A 139 1.74 7.35 -25.38
C LYS A 139 2.52 7.34 -24.07
N HIS A 140 1.82 7.45 -22.94
CA HIS A 140 2.43 7.49 -21.61
C HIS A 140 1.91 6.31 -20.77
N PRO A 141 2.59 5.17 -20.77
CA PRO A 141 2.20 4.02 -19.98
C PRO A 141 2.06 4.34 -18.51
N PHE A 142 1.07 3.73 -17.85
CA PHE A 142 0.90 3.79 -16.40
C PHE A 142 1.56 2.58 -15.77
N ILE A 143 2.42 2.82 -14.78
CA ILE A 143 3.23 1.78 -14.15
C ILE A 143 2.98 1.80 -12.66
N VAL A 144 2.49 0.69 -12.13
CA VAL A 144 2.42 0.45 -10.68
C VAL A 144 3.58 -0.41 -10.27
N LYS A 145 4.40 0.09 -9.35
CA LYS A 145 5.49 -0.65 -8.73
C LYS A 145 5.08 -1.13 -7.36
N THR A 146 5.31 -2.39 -7.08
CA THR A 146 5.30 -2.94 -5.74
C THR A 146 6.72 -3.40 -5.38
N LYS A 147 6.89 -4.02 -4.22
CA LYS A 147 8.19 -4.54 -3.80
C LYS A 147 8.71 -5.63 -4.73
N THR A 148 7.83 -6.42 -5.33
CA THR A 148 8.17 -7.62 -6.09
C THR A 148 7.73 -7.59 -7.54
N VAL A 149 6.69 -6.82 -7.90
CA VAL A 149 6.18 -6.76 -9.27
C VAL A 149 6.10 -5.33 -9.80
N GLN A 150 6.19 -5.21 -11.11
CA GLN A 150 5.88 -4.01 -11.86
C GLN A 150 4.75 -4.34 -12.84
N THR A 151 3.67 -3.59 -12.76
CA THR A 151 2.49 -3.73 -13.61
C THR A 151 2.41 -2.56 -14.56
N ARG A 152 2.35 -2.82 -15.88
CA ARG A 152 2.33 -1.83 -16.96
C ARG A 152 1.03 -1.89 -17.73
N VAL A 153 0.37 -0.74 -17.91
CA VAL A 153 -0.92 -0.61 -18.60
C VAL A 153 -1.00 0.68 -19.43
N LEU A 154 -1.96 0.74 -20.36
CA LEU A 154 -2.23 1.93 -21.20
C LEU A 154 -3.62 2.53 -20.99
N GLY A 155 -4.47 1.90 -20.13
CA GLY A 155 -5.84 2.31 -19.89
C GLY A 155 -6.70 1.08 -19.58
N THR A 156 -6.69 0.67 -18.34
CA THR A 156 -7.04 -0.68 -17.91
C THR A 156 -7.69 -0.59 -16.52
N GLU A 157 -8.61 -1.50 -16.24
CA GLU A 157 -9.14 -1.71 -14.90
C GLU A 157 -8.57 -3.01 -14.31
N PHE A 158 -7.92 -2.91 -13.14
CA PHE A 158 -7.25 -4.03 -12.50
C PHE A 158 -7.12 -3.81 -10.99
N ASN A 159 -6.94 -4.90 -10.25
CA ASN A 159 -6.64 -4.89 -8.83
C ASN A 159 -5.21 -5.39 -8.59
N ILE A 160 -4.51 -4.78 -7.65
CA ILE A 160 -3.23 -5.30 -7.11
C ILE A 160 -3.39 -5.48 -5.62
N ARG A 161 -3.03 -6.66 -5.13
CA ARG A 161 -2.87 -6.97 -3.72
C ARG A 161 -1.42 -7.37 -3.47
N SER A 162 -0.69 -6.61 -2.63
CA SER A 162 0.73 -6.80 -2.34
C SER A 162 1.04 -6.31 -0.92
N TYR A 163 0.48 -7.00 0.09
CA TYR A 163 0.76 -6.72 1.50
C TYR A 163 2.10 -7.30 1.94
N THR A 164 2.46 -8.45 1.41
CA THR A 164 3.78 -9.06 1.57
C THR A 164 4.38 -9.43 0.22
N PRO A 165 5.70 -9.59 0.13
CA PRO A 165 6.35 -9.99 -1.12
C PRO A 165 5.84 -11.34 -1.66
N GLU A 166 5.46 -12.25 -0.75
CA GLU A 166 5.02 -13.61 -1.07
C GLU A 166 3.54 -13.68 -1.48
N ASP A 167 2.74 -12.66 -1.14
CA ASP A 167 1.30 -12.58 -1.40
C ASP A 167 1.02 -11.44 -2.38
N THR A 168 1.66 -11.48 -3.55
CA THR A 168 1.43 -10.47 -4.60
C THR A 168 0.60 -11.05 -5.72
N HIS A 169 -0.59 -10.46 -5.90
CA HIS A 169 -1.58 -10.78 -6.90
C HIS A 169 -1.89 -9.58 -7.79
N VAL A 170 -2.03 -9.81 -9.08
CA VAL A 170 -2.48 -8.82 -10.05
C VAL A 170 -3.64 -9.40 -10.83
N VAL A 171 -4.84 -8.86 -10.64
CA VAL A 171 -6.07 -9.34 -11.29
C VAL A 171 -6.52 -8.35 -12.36
N LEU A 172 -6.69 -8.84 -13.59
CA LEU A 172 -7.19 -8.01 -14.68
C LEU A 172 -8.72 -8.07 -14.76
N ILE A 173 -9.36 -6.89 -14.63
CA ILE A 173 -10.80 -6.75 -14.76
C ILE A 173 -11.18 -6.41 -16.21
N ASN A 174 -10.55 -5.38 -16.80
CA ASN A 174 -10.83 -4.96 -18.15
C ASN A 174 -9.62 -4.33 -18.83
N GLY A 175 -9.35 -4.66 -20.08
CA GLY A 175 -8.25 -4.12 -20.87
C GLY A 175 -7.08 -5.07 -21.07
N LYS A 176 -5.85 -4.60 -20.86
CA LYS A 176 -4.61 -5.37 -21.01
C LYS A 176 -3.62 -4.99 -19.94
N VAL A 177 -3.00 -5.97 -19.32
CA VAL A 177 -1.95 -5.81 -18.31
C VAL A 177 -0.71 -6.60 -18.71
N GLU A 178 0.44 -5.99 -18.52
CA GLU A 178 1.73 -6.67 -18.54
C GLU A 178 2.33 -6.59 -17.14
N VAL A 179 2.67 -7.74 -16.55
CA VAL A 179 3.25 -7.87 -15.22
C VAL A 179 4.64 -8.44 -15.34
N SER A 180 5.60 -7.83 -14.65
CA SER A 180 6.99 -8.30 -14.60
C SER A 180 7.51 -8.36 -13.16
N ASN A 181 8.45 -9.29 -12.91
CA ASN A 181 9.15 -9.36 -11.64
C ASN A 181 10.21 -8.26 -11.55
N THR A 182 10.25 -7.50 -10.43
CA THR A 182 11.21 -6.39 -10.22
C THR A 182 12.66 -6.86 -10.12
N LYS A 183 12.90 -8.12 -9.77
CA LYS A 183 14.23 -8.72 -9.70
C LYS A 183 14.78 -9.17 -11.07
N GLY A 184 14.04 -8.92 -12.14
CA GLY A 184 14.32 -9.40 -13.48
C GLY A 184 13.76 -10.81 -13.71
N GLY A 185 13.75 -11.25 -14.98
CA GLY A 185 13.25 -12.56 -15.35
C GLY A 185 11.97 -12.50 -16.19
N SER A 186 10.97 -13.29 -15.81
CA SER A 186 9.75 -13.46 -16.60
C SER A 186 8.83 -12.23 -16.52
N TYR A 187 8.16 -11.97 -17.62
CA TYR A 187 6.96 -11.14 -17.66
C TYR A 187 5.79 -11.99 -18.15
N THR A 188 4.59 -11.56 -17.79
CA THR A 188 3.36 -12.21 -18.28
C THR A 188 2.33 -11.17 -18.69
N ARG A 189 1.43 -11.57 -19.57
CA ARG A 189 0.26 -10.77 -19.97
C ARG A 189 -0.98 -11.45 -19.49
N LEU A 190 -1.93 -10.63 -18.99
CA LEU A 190 -3.20 -11.10 -18.48
C LEU A 190 -4.32 -10.82 -19.46
N TYR A 191 -5.30 -11.73 -19.46
CA TYR A 191 -6.62 -11.54 -20.03
C TYR A 191 -7.63 -11.20 -18.93
N PRO A 192 -8.75 -10.52 -19.24
CA PRO A 192 -9.80 -10.27 -18.24
C PRO A 192 -10.28 -11.54 -17.56
N GLY A 193 -10.32 -11.51 -16.22
CA GLY A 193 -10.65 -12.68 -15.38
C GLY A 193 -9.45 -13.47 -14.89
N GLU A 194 -8.22 -13.09 -15.29
CA GLU A 194 -7.01 -13.75 -14.81
C GLU A 194 -6.35 -13.01 -13.65
N ASP A 195 -5.82 -13.80 -12.71
CA ASP A 195 -4.92 -13.40 -11.63
C ASP A 195 -3.50 -13.89 -11.93
N ALA A 196 -2.53 -13.00 -11.85
CA ALA A 196 -1.11 -13.35 -11.86
C ALA A 196 -0.58 -13.33 -10.42
N HIS A 197 -0.24 -14.50 -9.91
CA HIS A 197 0.41 -14.68 -8.61
C HIS A 197 1.90 -14.95 -8.79
N LEU A 198 2.75 -14.10 -8.18
CA LEU A 198 4.19 -14.28 -8.20
C LEU A 198 4.61 -15.35 -7.19
N GLN A 199 5.24 -16.41 -7.68
CA GLN A 199 5.77 -17.49 -6.84
C GLN A 199 7.16 -17.16 -6.29
N SER A 200 7.58 -17.90 -5.27
CA SER A 200 8.91 -17.75 -4.63
C SER A 200 10.08 -18.01 -5.56
N ASP A 201 9.87 -18.80 -6.64
CA ASP A 201 10.86 -19.08 -7.69
C ASP A 201 10.98 -17.92 -8.70
N GLY A 202 10.15 -16.87 -8.57
CA GLY A 202 10.14 -15.70 -9.44
C GLY A 202 9.28 -15.83 -10.69
N ASN A 203 8.58 -16.95 -10.88
CA ASN A 203 7.65 -17.17 -11.97
C ASN A 203 6.22 -16.75 -11.60
N PHE A 204 5.41 -16.45 -12.62
CA PHE A 204 3.99 -16.17 -12.44
C PHE A 204 3.16 -17.43 -12.68
N VAL A 205 2.24 -17.69 -11.76
CA VAL A 205 1.15 -18.65 -11.96
C VAL A 205 -0.10 -17.83 -12.31
N LEU A 206 -0.79 -18.21 -13.39
CA LEU A 206 -2.02 -17.60 -13.84
C LEU A 206 -3.20 -18.50 -13.45
N THR A 207 -4.22 -17.89 -12.84
CA THR A 207 -5.48 -18.57 -12.48
C THR A 207 -6.67 -17.73 -12.90
N GLU A 208 -7.77 -18.37 -13.33
CA GLU A 208 -9.05 -17.70 -13.50
C GLU A 208 -9.69 -17.46 -12.15
N VAL A 209 -10.24 -16.25 -11.95
CA VAL A 209 -10.84 -15.84 -10.69
C VAL A 209 -12.21 -15.21 -10.89
N ASP A 210 -13.06 -15.29 -9.85
CA ASP A 210 -14.29 -14.53 -9.78
C ASP A 210 -13.96 -13.06 -9.49
N LEU A 211 -14.28 -12.18 -10.44
CA LEU A 211 -13.97 -10.75 -10.37
C LEU A 211 -14.77 -10.03 -9.28
N ASP A 212 -15.90 -10.53 -8.86
CA ASP A 212 -16.78 -9.90 -7.89
C ASP A 212 -16.06 -9.64 -6.56
N SER A 213 -15.24 -10.58 -6.10
CA SER A 213 -14.46 -10.46 -4.88
C SER A 213 -13.36 -9.36 -4.93
N TYR A 214 -12.92 -8.99 -6.13
CA TYR A 214 -11.89 -7.95 -6.35
C TYR A 214 -12.46 -6.57 -6.65
N VAL A 215 -13.76 -6.47 -6.93
CA VAL A 215 -14.41 -5.22 -7.36
C VAL A 215 -15.33 -4.64 -6.29
N TYR A 216 -16.11 -5.48 -5.60
CA TYR A 216 -17.19 -5.00 -4.73
C TYR A 216 -16.71 -4.31 -3.44
N TRP A 217 -15.51 -4.63 -2.94
CA TRP A 217 -15.00 -4.00 -1.73
C TRP A 217 -14.86 -2.46 -1.88
N LYS A 218 -14.52 -1.94 -3.07
CA LYS A 218 -14.42 -0.50 -3.33
C LYS A 218 -15.75 0.23 -3.24
N ASP A 219 -16.85 -0.48 -3.41
CA ASP A 219 -18.21 0.04 -3.32
C ASP A 219 -18.83 -0.20 -1.92
N GLY A 220 -18.03 -0.71 -0.96
CA GLY A 220 -18.43 -0.94 0.43
C GLY A 220 -19.15 -2.26 0.69
N TYR A 221 -19.13 -3.19 -0.26
CA TYR A 221 -19.67 -4.53 -0.08
C TYR A 221 -18.56 -5.47 0.42
N PHE A 222 -18.73 -6.00 1.61
CA PHE A 222 -17.85 -7.03 2.20
C PHE A 222 -18.64 -8.35 2.22
N TYR A 223 -18.04 -9.42 1.73
CA TYR A 223 -18.57 -10.78 1.77
C TYR A 223 -17.93 -11.57 2.91
#